data_b57c6993fcb32c00448fda92639acab7
#
_entry.id   b57c6993fcb32c00448fda92639acab7
#
_cell.length_a   1.000
_cell.length_b   1.000
_cell.length_c   1.000
_cell.angle_alpha   90.00
_cell.angle_beta   90.00
_cell.angle_gamma   90.00
#
_symmetry.space_group_name_H-M   'P 1'
#
loop_
_entity.id
_entity.type
_entity.pdbx_description
1 polymer ?
#
loop_
_entity_poly.entity_id
_entity_poly.type
_entity_poly.pdbx_seq_one_letter_code
_entity_poly.pdbx_strand_id
1 'polypeptide(L)'
;MLVGEGRVGKTSLLRVLRGEKFNLEEPTTHGLETKKLEIAHPSQTNVTMQLNTWDFGGQQIYHATHQFFLTNRSLFILAWHAGMGFEAGKLYYWLDTLTALAPDSPVLLVATHIDVRDADIPLTELRRHYPQIIGQCEISSQTGQGFEALQQTIAQAAAQLPLMGEIWPSTWLKAANVLRDCTENYITPQTLQDILIAQEIDSKQQPFLTQWLHDLGDILYFQDKNELEDIVILKPQWVSEYISQVLDRANVINSGGILTREDMKKLWHDLTPTMCTLWLGLAHRRPRFIAP
;
A
#
# COMPACT_ATOMS: atom_id res chain seq x y z
N MET A 1 1.58 -4.46 3.21
CA MET A 1 1.22 -3.03 3.22
C MET A 1 1.27 -2.50 4.64
N LEU A 2 1.86 -1.31 4.89
CA LEU A 2 1.92 -0.69 6.22
C LEU A 2 0.91 0.44 6.32
N VAL A 3 0.02 0.34 7.30
CA VAL A 3 -1.04 1.31 7.58
C VAL A 3 -0.97 1.78 9.04
N GLY A 4 -1.59 2.89 9.35
CA GLY A 4 -1.60 3.51 10.68
C GLY A 4 -1.31 5.00 10.63
N GLU A 5 -1.51 5.68 11.74
CA GLU A 5 -1.40 7.13 11.88
C GLU A 5 0.02 7.66 11.57
N GLY A 6 0.12 8.98 11.43
CA GLY A 6 1.41 9.65 11.28
C GLY A 6 2.31 9.45 12.49
N ARG A 7 3.62 9.34 12.28
CA ARG A 7 4.65 9.25 13.33
C ARG A 7 4.57 8.01 14.23
N VAL A 8 3.84 6.98 13.85
CA VAL A 8 3.84 5.70 14.59
C VAL A 8 5.04 4.80 14.24
N GLY A 9 5.98 5.25 13.42
CA GLY A 9 7.22 4.51 13.14
C GLY A 9 7.13 3.47 12.02
N LYS A 10 6.16 3.58 11.07
CA LYS A 10 6.03 2.65 9.92
C LYS A 10 7.30 2.58 9.07
N THR A 11 7.80 3.72 8.63
CA THR A 11 9.01 3.82 7.80
C THR A 11 10.24 3.27 8.53
N SER A 12 10.41 3.62 9.81
CA SER A 12 11.49 3.08 10.65
C SER A 12 11.41 1.56 10.80
N LEU A 13 10.19 1.02 10.97
CA LEU A 13 9.94 -0.42 11.02
C LEU A 13 10.40 -1.11 9.71
N LEU A 14 10.01 -0.58 8.54
CA LEU A 14 10.42 -1.15 7.25
C LEU A 14 11.92 -1.06 7.02
N ARG A 15 12.56 0.05 7.43
CA ARG A 15 14.02 0.17 7.32
C ARG A 15 14.74 -0.91 8.09
N VAL A 16 14.36 -1.12 9.35
CA VAL A 16 14.97 -2.14 10.21
C VAL A 16 14.70 -3.55 9.67
N LEU A 17 13.49 -3.85 9.17
CA LEU A 17 13.19 -5.12 8.52
C LEU A 17 14.07 -5.40 7.29
N ARG A 18 14.48 -4.35 6.56
CA ARG A 18 15.41 -4.46 5.42
C ARG A 18 16.89 -4.51 5.83
N GLY A 19 17.18 -4.51 7.13
CA GLY A 19 18.55 -4.49 7.64
C GLY A 19 19.24 -3.12 7.56
N GLU A 20 18.48 -2.06 7.28
CA GLU A 20 18.98 -0.68 7.30
C GLU A 20 19.10 -0.17 8.74
N LYS A 21 20.02 0.76 8.97
CA LYS A 21 20.16 1.38 10.29
C LYS A 21 18.95 2.23 10.64
N PHE A 22 18.54 2.18 11.91
CA PHE A 22 17.55 3.10 12.48
C PHE A 22 18.02 4.55 12.33
N ASN A 23 17.09 5.43 11.95
CA ASN A 23 17.33 6.87 11.88
C ASN A 23 16.35 7.59 12.79
N LEU A 24 16.86 8.29 13.79
CA LEU A 24 16.03 9.06 14.73
C LEU A 24 15.33 10.25 14.03
N GLU A 25 15.98 10.82 13.01
CA GLU A 25 15.49 11.94 12.22
C GLU A 25 14.83 11.46 10.91
N GLU A 26 14.06 10.36 10.98
CA GLU A 26 13.37 9.84 9.80
C GLU A 26 12.37 10.87 9.27
N PRO A 27 12.51 11.32 8.00
CA PRO A 27 11.58 12.28 7.43
C PRO A 27 10.18 11.69 7.33
N THR A 28 9.19 12.56 7.36
CA THR A 28 7.80 12.15 7.16
C THR A 28 7.60 11.64 5.73
N THR A 29 7.00 10.45 5.60
CA THR A 29 6.64 9.90 4.28
C THR A 29 5.49 10.71 3.67
N HIS A 30 5.70 11.23 2.48
CA HIS A 30 4.68 11.90 1.69
C HIS A 30 4.13 10.93 0.63
N GLY A 31 2.81 10.73 0.62
CA GLY A 31 2.16 9.81 -0.33
C GLY A 31 2.46 8.35 -0.06
N LEU A 32 3.04 7.65 -1.04
CA LEU A 32 3.32 6.22 -1.01
C LEU A 32 4.77 5.95 -1.41
N GLU A 33 5.48 5.15 -0.62
CA GLU A 33 6.78 4.60 -0.98
C GLU A 33 6.66 3.08 -1.14
N THR A 34 7.18 2.54 -2.26
CA THR A 34 7.24 1.09 -2.47
C THR A 34 8.69 0.63 -2.53
N LYS A 35 8.99 -0.46 -1.83
CA LYS A 35 10.32 -1.10 -1.83
C LYS A 35 10.16 -2.61 -1.74
N LYS A 36 11.20 -3.34 -2.14
CA LYS A 36 11.25 -4.79 -1.99
C LYS A 36 11.82 -5.18 -0.62
N LEU A 37 11.23 -6.20 -0.02
CA LEU A 37 11.72 -6.86 1.19
C LEU A 37 11.95 -8.33 0.86
N GLU A 38 13.15 -8.81 1.07
CA GLU A 38 13.49 -10.23 0.93
C GLU A 38 13.45 -10.90 2.30
N ILE A 39 12.74 -12.01 2.39
CA ILE A 39 12.57 -12.76 3.63
C ILE A 39 12.65 -14.26 3.34
N ALA A 40 13.33 -15.01 4.20
CA ALA A 40 13.42 -16.45 4.05
C ALA A 40 12.03 -17.10 4.19
N HIS A 41 11.76 -18.13 3.35
CA HIS A 41 10.53 -18.90 3.47
C HIS A 41 10.51 -19.67 4.81
N PRO A 42 9.41 -19.69 5.58
CA PRO A 42 9.39 -20.21 6.94
C PRO A 42 9.58 -21.74 7.04
N SER A 43 9.29 -22.49 5.96
CA SER A 43 9.35 -23.96 5.96
C SER A 43 10.14 -24.57 4.80
N GLN A 44 10.60 -23.76 3.83
CA GLN A 44 11.36 -24.26 2.68
C GLN A 44 12.79 -23.71 2.74
N THR A 45 13.75 -24.59 2.92
CA THR A 45 15.16 -24.22 2.95
C THR A 45 15.62 -23.71 1.58
N ASN A 46 16.43 -22.66 1.58
CA ASN A 46 16.96 -21.99 0.37
C ASN A 46 15.90 -21.33 -0.54
N VAL A 47 14.69 -21.09 -0.04
CA VAL A 47 13.67 -20.32 -0.71
C VAL A 47 13.57 -18.94 -0.06
N THR A 48 13.71 -17.89 -0.88
CA THR A 48 13.52 -16.50 -0.46
C THR A 48 12.26 -15.97 -1.08
N MET A 49 11.39 -15.39 -0.26
CA MET A 49 10.20 -14.66 -0.70
C MET A 49 10.58 -13.19 -0.92
N GLN A 50 10.19 -12.64 -2.06
CA GLN A 50 10.31 -11.21 -2.33
C GLN A 50 8.93 -10.56 -2.14
N LEU A 51 8.84 -9.66 -1.17
CA LEU A 51 7.61 -8.96 -0.82
C LEU A 51 7.67 -7.51 -1.32
N ASN A 52 6.67 -7.07 -2.08
CA ASN A 52 6.49 -5.67 -2.40
C ASN A 52 5.93 -4.95 -1.17
N THR A 53 6.73 -4.12 -0.51
CA THR A 53 6.31 -3.36 0.66
C THR A 53 5.79 -2.00 0.25
N TRP A 54 4.67 -1.59 0.83
CA TRP A 54 4.00 -0.33 0.58
C TRP A 54 3.93 0.44 1.89
N ASP A 55 4.67 1.55 1.98
CA ASP A 55 4.70 2.46 3.13
C ASP A 55 3.88 3.70 2.82
N PHE A 56 2.72 3.79 3.44
CA PHE A 56 1.83 4.92 3.26
C PHE A 56 2.13 6.06 4.23
N GLY A 57 2.15 7.29 3.72
CA GLY A 57 2.19 8.48 4.54
C GLY A 57 1.05 8.47 5.56
N GLY A 58 1.38 8.50 6.86
CA GLY A 58 0.39 8.33 7.93
C GLY A 58 -0.39 9.60 8.28
N GLN A 59 -0.22 10.70 7.56
CA GLN A 59 -0.99 11.91 7.79
C GLN A 59 -2.45 11.71 7.35
N GLN A 60 -3.38 12.26 8.12
CA GLN A 60 -4.82 12.09 7.90
C GLN A 60 -5.27 12.50 6.49
N ILE A 61 -4.58 13.47 5.89
CA ILE A 61 -4.86 13.95 4.52
C ILE A 61 -4.68 12.85 3.47
N TYR A 62 -3.80 11.85 3.72
CA TYR A 62 -3.53 10.75 2.78
C TYR A 62 -4.44 9.54 2.97
N HIS A 63 -5.22 9.45 4.05
CA HIS A 63 -6.05 8.27 4.33
C HIS A 63 -7.04 7.96 3.20
N ALA A 64 -7.59 8.99 2.55
CA ALA A 64 -8.50 8.79 1.43
C ALA A 64 -7.81 8.18 0.19
N THR A 65 -6.52 8.44 0.00
CA THR A 65 -5.76 7.92 -1.13
C THR A 65 -5.32 6.48 -0.92
N HIS A 66 -5.11 6.06 0.33
CA HIS A 66 -4.76 4.67 0.64
C HIS A 66 -5.79 3.69 0.12
N GLN A 67 -7.09 4.05 0.15
CA GLN A 67 -8.20 3.19 -0.24
C GLN A 67 -8.10 2.67 -1.69
N PHE A 68 -7.38 3.39 -2.57
CA PHE A 68 -7.17 2.94 -3.95
C PHE A 68 -6.23 1.75 -4.08
N PHE A 69 -5.38 1.56 -3.07
CA PHE A 69 -4.32 0.56 -3.09
C PHE A 69 -4.61 -0.64 -2.18
N LEU A 70 -5.65 -0.57 -1.34
CA LEU A 70 -6.01 -1.65 -0.43
C LEU A 70 -6.71 -2.77 -1.21
N THR A 71 -6.05 -3.92 -1.33
CA THR A 71 -6.55 -5.09 -2.07
C THR A 71 -6.67 -6.31 -1.16
N ASN A 72 -7.55 -7.25 -1.51
CA ASN A 72 -7.83 -8.48 -0.75
C ASN A 72 -6.69 -9.53 -0.74
N ARG A 73 -5.51 -9.23 -1.29
CA ARG A 73 -4.41 -10.20 -1.40
C ARG A 73 -3.13 -9.73 -0.73
N SER A 74 -3.27 -8.85 0.25
CA SER A 74 -2.15 -8.24 0.95
C SER A 74 -2.12 -8.64 2.42
N LEU A 75 -0.92 -8.78 2.97
CA LEU A 75 -0.75 -8.75 4.41
C LEU A 75 -0.70 -7.28 4.87
N PHE A 76 -1.61 -6.89 5.75
CA PHE A 76 -1.59 -5.56 6.36
C PHE A 76 -0.85 -5.60 7.70
N ILE A 77 0.09 -4.67 7.85
CA ILE A 77 0.74 -4.37 9.12
C ILE A 77 0.13 -3.07 9.62
N LEU A 78 -0.73 -3.16 10.62
CA LEU A 78 -1.32 -1.99 11.28
C LEU A 78 -0.45 -1.59 12.45
N ALA A 79 0.34 -0.53 12.23
CA ALA A 79 1.29 -0.02 13.22
C ALA A 79 0.65 1.07 14.10
N TRP A 80 0.96 1.04 15.39
CA TRP A 80 0.56 2.03 16.37
C TRP A 80 1.67 2.26 17.41
N HIS A 81 1.69 3.42 18.04
CA HIS A 81 2.72 3.82 19.00
C HIS A 81 2.29 3.44 20.42
N ALA A 82 2.99 2.52 21.08
CA ALA A 82 2.65 2.03 22.42
C ALA A 82 2.55 3.16 23.46
N GLY A 83 3.47 4.13 23.42
CA GLY A 83 3.47 5.26 24.34
C GLY A 83 2.28 6.21 24.19
N MET A 84 1.66 6.28 23.01
CA MET A 84 0.48 7.12 22.76
C MET A 84 -0.84 6.39 22.99
N GLY A 85 -0.81 5.07 23.06
CA GLY A 85 -1.97 4.20 23.21
C GLY A 85 -2.70 3.90 21.88
N PHE A 86 -3.48 2.84 21.89
CA PHE A 86 -4.15 2.34 20.68
C PHE A 86 -5.30 3.24 20.20
N GLU A 87 -5.93 4.00 21.12
CA GLU A 87 -6.98 4.97 20.76
C GLU A 87 -6.42 6.11 19.92
N ALA A 88 -5.28 6.70 20.34
CA ALA A 88 -4.59 7.72 19.55
C ALA A 88 -4.08 7.18 18.19
N GLY A 89 -3.78 5.87 18.13
CA GLY A 89 -3.44 5.14 16.90
C GLY A 89 -4.63 4.88 15.99
N LYS A 90 -5.84 5.21 16.41
CA LYS A 90 -7.11 5.01 15.69
C LYS A 90 -7.27 3.58 15.15
N LEU A 91 -6.91 2.56 15.95
CA LEU A 91 -6.92 1.17 15.52
C LEU A 91 -8.29 0.74 14.98
N TYR A 92 -9.38 1.12 15.65
CA TYR A 92 -10.75 0.79 15.19
C TYR A 92 -11.04 1.37 13.81
N TYR A 93 -10.70 2.63 13.57
CA TYR A 93 -10.88 3.27 12.25
C TYR A 93 -10.15 2.50 11.14
N TRP A 94 -8.89 2.11 11.40
CA TRP A 94 -8.11 1.34 10.43
C TRP A 94 -8.67 -0.06 10.23
N LEU A 95 -9.07 -0.74 11.30
CA LEU A 95 -9.67 -2.08 11.23
C LEU A 95 -10.99 -2.07 10.47
N ASP A 96 -11.86 -1.10 10.73
CA ASP A 96 -13.12 -0.91 9.99
C ASP A 96 -12.85 -0.65 8.50
N THR A 97 -11.86 0.19 8.20
CA THR A 97 -11.47 0.49 6.82
C THR A 97 -10.96 -0.75 6.10
N LEU A 98 -10.07 -1.52 6.74
CA LEU A 98 -9.53 -2.76 6.18
C LEU A 98 -10.63 -3.82 6.01
N THR A 99 -11.53 -3.95 6.96
CA THR A 99 -12.68 -4.86 6.86
C THR A 99 -13.61 -4.51 5.71
N ALA A 100 -13.81 -3.22 5.44
CA ALA A 100 -14.67 -2.76 4.35
C ALA A 100 -14.03 -2.94 2.96
N LEU A 101 -12.70 -2.77 2.84
CA LEU A 101 -12.00 -2.73 1.55
C LEU A 101 -11.24 -4.01 1.22
N ALA A 102 -10.80 -4.75 2.23
CA ALA A 102 -10.00 -5.96 2.11
C ALA A 102 -10.39 -6.99 3.20
N PRO A 103 -11.64 -7.47 3.21
CA PRO A 103 -12.17 -8.31 4.28
C PRO A 103 -11.43 -9.64 4.46
N ASP A 104 -10.86 -10.19 3.39
CA ASP A 104 -10.18 -11.49 3.41
C ASP A 104 -8.68 -11.39 3.68
N SER A 105 -8.16 -10.18 3.83
CA SER A 105 -6.73 -9.95 4.02
C SER A 105 -6.32 -10.09 5.48
N PRO A 106 -5.24 -10.82 5.79
CA PRO A 106 -4.72 -10.91 7.15
C PRO A 106 -4.18 -9.55 7.63
N VAL A 107 -4.45 -9.23 8.89
CA VAL A 107 -3.97 -8.04 9.58
C VAL A 107 -3.09 -8.42 10.76
N LEU A 108 -1.84 -7.97 10.77
CA LEU A 108 -0.93 -8.06 11.88
C LEU A 108 -0.87 -6.72 12.62
N LEU A 109 -1.23 -6.72 13.89
CA LEU A 109 -1.10 -5.54 14.75
C LEU A 109 0.36 -5.41 15.20
N VAL A 110 0.95 -4.21 15.07
CA VAL A 110 2.34 -3.99 15.50
C VAL A 110 2.42 -2.76 16.41
N ALA A 111 2.68 -3.01 17.67
CA ALA A 111 3.02 -1.96 18.64
C ALA A 111 4.47 -1.55 18.46
N THR A 112 4.70 -0.29 18.19
CA THR A 112 6.05 0.29 18.06
C THR A 112 6.42 1.06 19.33
N HIS A 113 7.71 1.44 19.48
CA HIS A 113 8.21 2.22 20.61
C HIS A 113 7.98 1.53 21.97
N ILE A 114 8.11 0.21 22.03
CA ILE A 114 7.99 -0.54 23.31
C ILE A 114 9.16 -0.26 24.28
N ASP A 115 10.22 0.35 23.83
CA ASP A 115 11.28 0.92 24.65
C ASP A 115 10.82 2.11 25.50
N VAL A 116 9.70 2.74 25.11
CA VAL A 116 9.09 3.86 25.86
C VAL A 116 8.00 3.38 26.82
N ARG A 117 7.18 2.43 26.37
CA ARG A 117 6.05 1.90 27.14
C ARG A 117 5.60 0.55 26.58
N ASP A 118 5.20 -0.35 27.48
CA ASP A 118 4.60 -1.64 27.10
C ASP A 118 3.31 -1.43 26.32
N ALA A 119 3.03 -2.35 25.39
CA ALA A 119 1.82 -2.32 24.62
C ALA A 119 0.63 -2.81 25.45
N ASP A 120 -0.45 -2.04 25.44
CA ASP A 120 -1.71 -2.38 26.13
C ASP A 120 -2.87 -2.21 25.15
N ILE A 121 -3.45 -3.33 24.70
CA ILE A 121 -4.62 -3.36 23.82
C ILE A 121 -5.56 -4.51 24.21
N PRO A 122 -6.86 -4.35 24.02
CA PRO A 122 -7.84 -5.41 24.26
C PRO A 122 -7.88 -6.43 23.10
N LEU A 123 -6.75 -7.15 22.90
CA LEU A 123 -6.54 -8.03 21.74
C LEU A 123 -7.64 -9.09 21.57
N THR A 124 -8.11 -9.66 22.68
CA THR A 124 -9.19 -10.69 22.64
C THR A 124 -10.50 -10.10 22.11
N GLU A 125 -10.83 -8.89 22.51
CA GLU A 125 -12.03 -8.18 22.05
C GLU A 125 -11.87 -7.78 20.56
N LEU A 126 -10.71 -7.22 20.20
CA LEU A 126 -10.41 -6.87 18.81
C LEU A 126 -10.52 -8.08 17.88
N ARG A 127 -9.95 -9.23 18.24
CA ARG A 127 -10.05 -10.45 17.43
C ARG A 127 -11.47 -10.99 17.30
N ARG A 128 -12.31 -10.77 18.29
CA ARG A 128 -13.73 -11.16 18.20
C ARG A 128 -14.51 -10.32 17.18
N HIS A 129 -14.19 -9.01 17.11
CA HIS A 129 -14.82 -8.09 16.15
C HIS A 129 -14.19 -8.14 14.77
N TYR A 130 -12.89 -8.37 14.69
CA TYR A 130 -12.08 -8.37 13.46
C TYR A 130 -11.34 -9.71 13.31
N PRO A 131 -12.02 -10.74 12.80
CA PRO A 131 -11.43 -12.10 12.67
C PRO A 131 -10.17 -12.17 11.80
N GLN A 132 -9.97 -11.19 10.93
CA GLN A 132 -8.80 -11.04 10.08
C GLN A 132 -7.50 -10.72 10.84
N ILE A 133 -7.57 -10.39 12.16
CA ILE A 133 -6.38 -10.16 12.98
C ILE A 133 -5.69 -11.49 13.27
N ILE A 134 -4.54 -11.70 12.63
CA ILE A 134 -3.74 -12.92 12.77
C ILE A 134 -2.85 -12.91 14.01
N GLY A 135 -2.46 -11.73 14.52
CA GLY A 135 -1.55 -11.63 15.66
C GLY A 135 -1.26 -10.23 16.08
N GLN A 136 -0.40 -10.13 17.10
CA GLN A 136 0.21 -8.90 17.58
C GLN A 136 1.72 -9.14 17.73
N CYS A 137 2.52 -8.15 17.34
CA CYS A 137 3.94 -8.07 17.61
C CYS A 137 4.25 -6.75 18.31
N GLU A 138 5.27 -6.76 19.12
CA GLU A 138 5.75 -5.60 19.88
C GLU A 138 7.20 -5.36 19.54
N ILE A 139 7.52 -4.13 19.08
CA ILE A 139 8.86 -3.83 18.57
C ILE A 139 9.39 -2.47 19.04
N SER A 140 10.72 -2.38 19.12
CA SER A 140 11.43 -1.11 19.13
C SER A 140 12.38 -1.05 17.93
N SER A 141 12.13 -0.11 17.02
CA SER A 141 13.03 0.11 15.86
C SER A 141 14.38 0.67 16.30
N GLN A 142 14.45 1.33 17.45
CA GLN A 142 15.68 1.89 18.00
C GLN A 142 16.60 0.81 18.57
N THR A 143 16.04 -0.15 19.31
CA THR A 143 16.83 -1.19 19.99
C THR A 143 16.94 -2.49 19.20
N GLY A 144 16.08 -2.68 18.19
CA GLY A 144 15.94 -3.93 17.44
C GLY A 144 15.09 -5.00 18.16
N GLN A 145 14.57 -4.70 19.35
CA GLN A 145 13.74 -5.64 20.12
C GLN A 145 12.49 -6.05 19.33
N GLY A 146 12.14 -7.32 19.36
CA GLY A 146 10.93 -7.89 18.77
C GLY A 146 10.98 -8.13 17.26
N PHE A 147 12.03 -7.68 16.54
CA PHE A 147 12.11 -7.79 15.08
C PHE A 147 12.24 -9.21 14.57
N GLU A 148 12.92 -10.09 15.29
CA GLU A 148 13.03 -11.50 14.90
C GLU A 148 11.63 -12.18 14.87
N ALA A 149 10.84 -12.00 15.93
CA ALA A 149 9.48 -12.50 16.04
C ALA A 149 8.56 -11.88 14.98
N LEU A 150 8.68 -10.57 14.73
CA LEU A 150 7.96 -9.86 13.68
C LEU A 150 8.28 -10.45 12.30
N GLN A 151 9.56 -10.65 12.00
CA GLN A 151 10.02 -11.20 10.73
C GLN A 151 9.50 -12.63 10.49
N GLN A 152 9.54 -13.47 11.53
CA GLN A 152 8.99 -14.82 11.48
C GLN A 152 7.47 -14.81 11.24
N THR A 153 6.74 -13.93 11.92
CA THR A 153 5.28 -13.79 11.76
C THR A 153 4.92 -13.29 10.36
N ILE A 154 5.66 -12.30 9.84
CA ILE A 154 5.48 -11.83 8.46
C ILE A 154 5.76 -12.96 7.47
N ALA A 155 6.84 -13.72 7.64
CA ALA A 155 7.20 -14.83 6.77
C ALA A 155 6.10 -15.90 6.74
N GLN A 156 5.57 -16.29 7.90
CA GLN A 156 4.49 -17.26 8.01
C GLN A 156 3.21 -16.79 7.34
N ALA A 157 2.81 -15.55 7.59
CA ALA A 157 1.61 -14.98 6.99
C ALA A 157 1.76 -14.78 5.47
N ALA A 158 2.91 -14.28 5.02
CA ALA A 158 3.18 -14.06 3.60
C ALA A 158 3.20 -15.36 2.80
N ALA A 159 3.76 -16.45 3.36
CA ALA A 159 3.77 -17.75 2.70
C ALA A 159 2.36 -18.36 2.47
N GLN A 160 1.35 -17.83 3.17
CA GLN A 160 -0.04 -18.27 3.04
C GLN A 160 -0.88 -17.33 2.16
N LEU A 161 -0.31 -16.23 1.68
CA LEU A 161 -1.04 -15.31 0.80
C LEU A 161 -1.37 -15.99 -0.53
N PRO A 162 -2.53 -15.67 -1.12
CA PRO A 162 -2.87 -16.12 -2.46
C PRO A 162 -1.76 -15.77 -3.46
N LEU A 163 -1.49 -16.67 -4.39
CA LEU A 163 -0.44 -16.58 -5.42
C LEU A 163 1.01 -16.70 -4.90
N MET A 164 1.24 -16.75 -3.60
CA MET A 164 2.59 -16.97 -3.07
C MET A 164 3.01 -18.42 -3.35
N GLY A 165 4.16 -18.59 -4.02
CA GLY A 165 4.68 -19.90 -4.41
C GLY A 165 4.05 -20.53 -5.66
N GLU A 166 3.12 -19.86 -6.33
CA GLU A 166 2.59 -20.29 -7.62
C GLU A 166 3.68 -20.28 -8.70
N ILE A 167 3.71 -21.35 -9.50
CA ILE A 167 4.69 -21.48 -10.59
C ILE A 167 4.18 -20.73 -11.81
N TRP A 168 4.88 -19.67 -12.17
CA TRP A 168 4.55 -18.89 -13.34
C TRP A 168 5.18 -19.46 -14.61
N PRO A 169 4.44 -19.51 -15.71
CA PRO A 169 5.02 -19.74 -17.03
C PRO A 169 6.13 -18.71 -17.32
N SER A 170 7.18 -19.14 -17.99
CA SER A 170 8.31 -18.25 -18.33
C SER A 170 7.89 -17.03 -19.15
N THR A 171 6.85 -17.16 -19.99
CA THR A 171 6.26 -16.06 -20.76
C THR A 171 5.62 -15.02 -19.85
N TRP A 172 4.94 -15.43 -18.78
CA TRP A 172 4.34 -14.53 -17.80
C TRP A 172 5.40 -13.71 -17.04
N LEU A 173 6.50 -14.38 -16.63
CA LEU A 173 7.62 -13.69 -15.98
C LEU A 173 8.29 -12.68 -16.92
N LYS A 174 8.44 -13.01 -18.20
CA LYS A 174 8.95 -12.07 -19.22
C LYS A 174 8.05 -10.85 -19.36
N ALA A 175 6.73 -11.06 -19.49
CA ALA A 175 5.77 -9.97 -19.58
C ALA A 175 5.79 -9.07 -18.33
N ALA A 176 5.81 -9.67 -17.14
CA ALA A 176 5.91 -8.92 -15.88
C ALA A 176 7.20 -8.08 -15.82
N ASN A 177 8.33 -8.64 -16.25
CA ASN A 177 9.60 -7.90 -16.27
C ASN A 177 9.58 -6.76 -17.29
N VAL A 178 9.03 -6.97 -18.48
CA VAL A 178 8.85 -5.89 -19.48
C VAL A 178 8.05 -4.74 -18.88
N LEU A 179 6.95 -5.02 -18.17
CA LEU A 179 6.12 -4.00 -17.53
C LEU A 179 6.85 -3.29 -16.38
N ARG A 180 7.63 -4.02 -15.57
CA ARG A 180 8.43 -3.46 -14.48
C ARG A 180 9.56 -2.55 -14.97
N ASP A 181 10.15 -2.89 -16.11
CA ASP A 181 11.27 -2.16 -16.72
C ASP A 181 10.78 -0.96 -17.58
N CYS A 182 9.47 -0.83 -17.82
CA CYS A 182 8.87 0.31 -18.49
C CYS A 182 9.22 1.62 -17.75
N THR A 183 9.61 2.63 -18.51
CA THR A 183 9.94 3.95 -17.96
C THR A 183 8.71 4.82 -17.73
N GLU A 184 7.64 4.54 -18.44
CA GLU A 184 6.36 5.22 -18.38
C GLU A 184 5.69 5.04 -17.01
N ASN A 185 4.96 6.05 -16.56
CA ASN A 185 4.17 5.98 -15.33
C ASN A 185 2.88 5.19 -15.53
N TYR A 186 2.34 5.22 -16.74
CA TYR A 186 1.12 4.53 -17.15
C TYR A 186 1.15 4.21 -18.66
N ILE A 187 0.32 3.26 -19.05
CA ILE A 187 0.07 2.87 -20.46
C ILE A 187 -1.43 2.74 -20.69
N THR A 188 -1.83 2.60 -21.96
CA THR A 188 -3.22 2.26 -22.30
C THR A 188 -3.46 0.75 -22.17
N PRO A 189 -4.72 0.30 -22.00
CA PRO A 189 -5.06 -1.13 -22.05
C PRO A 189 -4.64 -1.79 -23.35
N GLN A 190 -4.71 -1.07 -24.46
CA GLN A 190 -4.24 -1.57 -25.77
C GLN A 190 -2.73 -1.82 -25.73
N THR A 191 -1.93 -0.90 -25.19
CA THR A 191 -0.48 -1.08 -25.07
C THR A 191 -0.16 -2.27 -24.16
N LEU A 192 -0.91 -2.46 -23.05
CA LEU A 192 -0.77 -3.65 -22.21
C LEU A 192 -1.03 -4.91 -23.02
N GLN A 193 -2.11 -4.96 -23.77
CA GLN A 193 -2.46 -6.10 -24.62
C GLN A 193 -1.38 -6.38 -25.65
N ASP A 194 -0.85 -5.36 -26.31
CA ASP A 194 0.22 -5.49 -27.31
C ASP A 194 1.50 -6.08 -26.68
N ILE A 195 1.86 -5.65 -25.45
CA ILE A 195 2.98 -6.23 -24.70
C ILE A 195 2.72 -7.72 -24.40
N LEU A 196 1.52 -8.07 -23.94
CA LEU A 196 1.17 -9.45 -23.61
C LEU A 196 1.20 -10.35 -24.86
N ILE A 197 0.71 -9.87 -26.00
CA ILE A 197 0.77 -10.57 -27.29
C ILE A 197 2.23 -10.76 -27.73
N ALA A 198 3.07 -9.73 -27.61
CA ALA A 198 4.49 -9.80 -27.98
C ALA A 198 5.27 -10.82 -27.13
N GLN A 199 4.78 -11.14 -25.92
CA GLN A 199 5.33 -12.19 -25.07
C GLN A 199 4.63 -13.55 -25.24
N GLU A 200 3.89 -13.74 -26.34
CA GLU A 200 3.23 -14.99 -26.72
C GLU A 200 2.19 -15.49 -25.68
N ILE A 201 1.52 -14.55 -24.98
CA ILE A 201 0.49 -14.89 -24.00
C ILE A 201 -0.86 -15.05 -24.71
N ASP A 202 -1.44 -16.23 -24.57
CA ASP A 202 -2.74 -16.56 -25.14
C ASP A 202 -3.84 -15.59 -24.64
N SER A 203 -4.74 -15.19 -25.53
CA SER A 203 -5.80 -14.21 -25.23
C SER A 203 -6.69 -14.61 -24.05
N LYS A 204 -6.88 -15.91 -23.80
CA LYS A 204 -7.62 -16.41 -22.63
C LYS A 204 -6.85 -16.26 -21.33
N GLN A 205 -5.52 -16.23 -21.38
CA GLN A 205 -4.66 -16.09 -20.21
C GLN A 205 -4.40 -14.61 -19.83
N GLN A 206 -4.52 -13.70 -20.80
CA GLN A 206 -4.25 -12.27 -20.58
C GLN A 206 -5.05 -11.65 -19.42
N PRO A 207 -6.37 -11.88 -19.28
CA PRO A 207 -7.13 -11.33 -18.14
C PRO A 207 -6.64 -11.86 -16.79
N PHE A 208 -6.27 -13.14 -16.70
CA PHE A 208 -5.75 -13.76 -15.48
C PHE A 208 -4.40 -13.14 -15.09
N LEU A 209 -3.47 -13.05 -16.05
CA LEU A 209 -2.17 -12.43 -15.77
C LEU A 209 -2.33 -10.96 -15.40
N THR A 210 -3.17 -10.20 -16.08
CA THR A 210 -3.45 -8.80 -15.76
C THR A 210 -3.98 -8.65 -14.34
N GLN A 211 -4.92 -9.52 -13.93
CA GLN A 211 -5.44 -9.53 -12.57
C GLN A 211 -4.34 -9.88 -11.55
N TRP A 212 -3.49 -10.87 -11.85
CA TRP A 212 -2.40 -11.25 -10.96
C TRP A 212 -1.36 -10.15 -10.80
N LEU A 213 -1.01 -9.46 -11.88
CA LEU A 213 -0.10 -8.31 -11.82
C LEU A 213 -0.69 -7.16 -10.99
N HIS A 214 -2.01 -6.93 -11.10
CA HIS A 214 -2.72 -5.96 -10.27
C HIS A 214 -2.69 -6.37 -8.79
N ASP A 215 -3.02 -7.61 -8.49
CA ASP A 215 -3.08 -8.14 -7.12
C ASP A 215 -1.71 -8.14 -6.42
N LEU A 216 -0.63 -8.36 -7.18
CA LEU A 216 0.76 -8.28 -6.69
C LEU A 216 1.29 -6.85 -6.60
N GLY A 217 0.54 -5.88 -7.12
CA GLY A 217 0.93 -4.47 -7.13
C GLY A 217 2.02 -4.12 -8.14
N ASP A 218 2.25 -4.97 -9.15
CA ASP A 218 3.13 -4.67 -10.26
C ASP A 218 2.52 -3.62 -11.20
N ILE A 219 1.20 -3.64 -11.34
CA ILE A 219 0.40 -2.64 -12.05
C ILE A 219 -0.85 -2.30 -11.23
N LEU A 220 -1.51 -1.17 -11.53
CA LEU A 220 -2.87 -0.91 -11.05
C LEU A 220 -3.78 -0.74 -12.26
N TYR A 221 -4.77 -1.63 -12.38
CA TYR A 221 -5.74 -1.61 -13.47
C TYR A 221 -7.15 -1.87 -12.92
N PHE A 222 -8.04 -0.90 -13.09
CA PHE A 222 -9.39 -0.89 -12.55
C PHE A 222 -10.41 -1.09 -13.65
N GLN A 223 -10.57 -2.32 -14.12
CA GLN A 223 -11.44 -2.68 -15.27
C GLN A 223 -12.92 -2.30 -15.06
N ASP A 224 -13.41 -2.32 -13.81
CA ASP A 224 -14.82 -2.10 -13.51
C ASP A 224 -15.15 -0.65 -13.11
N LYS A 225 -14.22 0.29 -13.27
CA LYS A 225 -14.40 1.69 -12.88
C LYS A 225 -14.33 2.57 -14.12
N ASN A 226 -15.49 2.94 -14.65
CA ASN A 226 -15.69 3.71 -15.90
C ASN A 226 -14.74 4.89 -16.14
N GLU A 227 -14.16 5.45 -15.09
CA GLU A 227 -13.22 6.58 -15.20
C GLU A 227 -11.76 6.16 -15.26
N LEU A 228 -11.44 4.90 -14.92
CA LEU A 228 -10.08 4.34 -14.82
C LEU A 228 -9.83 3.17 -15.77
N GLU A 229 -10.86 2.76 -16.54
CA GLU A 229 -10.76 1.62 -17.45
C GLU A 229 -9.79 1.85 -18.62
N ASP A 230 -9.55 3.12 -18.96
CA ASP A 230 -8.69 3.52 -20.08
C ASP A 230 -7.20 3.63 -19.71
N ILE A 231 -6.84 3.30 -18.46
CA ILE A 231 -5.48 3.49 -17.98
C ILE A 231 -4.98 2.30 -17.17
N VAL A 232 -3.74 1.91 -17.42
CA VAL A 232 -2.98 0.93 -16.65
C VAL A 232 -1.79 1.64 -16.03
N ILE A 233 -1.80 1.79 -14.72
CA ILE A 233 -0.74 2.48 -13.96
C ILE A 233 0.39 1.48 -13.71
N LEU A 234 1.59 1.82 -14.14
CA LEU A 234 2.81 1.01 -13.94
C LEU A 234 3.58 1.41 -12.69
N LYS A 235 3.43 2.67 -12.24
CA LYS A 235 4.12 3.21 -11.07
C LYS A 235 3.12 3.77 -10.06
N PRO A 236 2.68 2.97 -9.09
CA PRO A 236 1.70 3.41 -8.08
C PRO A 236 2.12 4.66 -7.30
N GLN A 237 3.43 4.85 -7.06
CA GLN A 237 3.96 6.05 -6.39
C GLN A 237 3.60 7.32 -7.15
N TRP A 238 3.65 7.30 -8.48
CA TRP A 238 3.30 8.42 -9.33
C TRP A 238 1.88 8.95 -9.03
N VAL A 239 0.91 8.04 -8.85
CA VAL A 239 -0.47 8.41 -8.45
C VAL A 239 -0.47 9.16 -7.13
N SER A 240 0.23 8.63 -6.14
CA SER A 240 0.24 9.22 -4.80
C SER A 240 0.98 10.56 -4.76
N GLU A 241 2.02 10.75 -5.57
CA GLU A 241 2.74 12.01 -5.71
C GLU A 241 1.83 13.13 -6.22
N TYR A 242 1.05 12.86 -7.28
CA TYR A 242 0.13 13.85 -7.84
C TYR A 242 -1.01 14.22 -6.89
N ILE A 243 -1.53 13.23 -6.15
CA ILE A 243 -2.55 13.50 -5.14
C ILE A 243 -1.93 14.29 -3.96
N SER A 244 -0.72 13.92 -3.53
CA SER A 244 -0.01 14.62 -2.45
C SER A 244 0.27 16.07 -2.78
N GLN A 245 0.68 16.37 -4.02
CA GLN A 245 0.89 17.76 -4.48
C GLN A 245 -0.34 18.63 -4.31
N VAL A 246 -1.54 18.08 -4.44
CA VAL A 246 -2.80 18.80 -4.20
C VAL A 246 -3.04 18.97 -2.71
N LEU A 247 -2.91 17.89 -1.96
CA LEU A 247 -3.25 17.85 -0.53
C LEU A 247 -2.29 18.70 0.33
N ASP A 248 -1.01 18.77 -0.05
CA ASP A 248 0.02 19.51 0.68
C ASP A 248 0.04 21.01 0.31
N ARG A 249 -0.77 21.46 -0.65
CA ARG A 249 -0.78 22.87 -1.04
C ARG A 249 -1.46 23.76 -0.02
N ALA A 250 -0.74 24.79 0.42
CA ALA A 250 -1.25 25.78 1.37
C ALA A 250 -2.55 26.42 0.90
N ASN A 251 -2.68 26.74 -0.41
CA ASN A 251 -3.89 27.33 -0.98
C ASN A 251 -5.09 26.40 -0.87
N VAL A 252 -4.91 25.10 -1.15
CA VAL A 252 -5.97 24.11 -1.04
C VAL A 252 -6.36 23.89 0.42
N ILE A 253 -5.38 23.81 1.31
CA ILE A 253 -5.60 23.69 2.76
C ILE A 253 -6.37 24.91 3.28
N ASN A 254 -5.92 26.11 2.96
CA ASN A 254 -6.51 27.37 3.43
C ASN A 254 -7.91 27.64 2.86
N SER A 255 -8.22 27.09 1.68
CA SER A 255 -9.54 27.18 1.04
C SER A 255 -10.52 26.08 1.47
N GLY A 256 -10.19 25.30 2.50
CA GLY A 256 -11.05 24.21 2.98
C GLY A 256 -11.10 22.99 2.05
N GLY A 257 -10.03 22.76 1.30
CA GLY A 257 -9.92 21.63 0.37
C GLY A 257 -10.44 21.91 -1.04
N ILE A 258 -10.66 23.17 -1.40
CA ILE A 258 -11.12 23.55 -2.74
C ILE A 258 -9.92 23.63 -3.68
N LEU A 259 -9.95 22.83 -4.74
CA LEU A 259 -8.99 22.86 -5.84
C LEU A 259 -9.62 23.61 -7.02
N THR A 260 -9.05 24.75 -7.39
CA THR A 260 -9.53 25.53 -8.52
C THR A 260 -8.99 24.99 -9.85
N ARG A 261 -9.67 25.30 -10.97
CA ARG A 261 -9.16 24.94 -12.31
C ARG A 261 -7.80 25.58 -12.62
N GLU A 262 -7.51 26.72 -12.02
CA GLU A 262 -6.23 27.41 -12.18
C GLU A 262 -5.12 26.69 -11.40
N ASP A 263 -5.42 26.21 -10.20
CA ASP A 263 -4.50 25.39 -9.42
C ASP A 263 -4.21 24.05 -10.12
N MET A 264 -5.21 23.42 -10.71
CA MET A 264 -5.04 22.18 -11.50
C MET A 264 -4.10 22.40 -12.69
N LYS A 265 -4.27 23.48 -13.46
CA LYS A 265 -3.39 23.79 -14.59
C LYS A 265 -1.94 24.02 -14.17
N LYS A 266 -1.72 24.57 -12.98
CA LYS A 266 -0.37 24.81 -12.45
C LYS A 266 0.26 23.55 -11.87
N LEU A 267 -0.55 22.69 -11.22
CA LEU A 267 -0.10 21.45 -10.58
C LEU A 267 0.13 20.31 -11.56
N TRP A 268 -0.81 20.16 -12.47
CA TRP A 268 -0.91 19.05 -13.40
C TRP A 268 -0.70 19.50 -14.84
N HIS A 269 0.27 20.42 -15.02
CA HIS A 269 0.59 21.00 -16.33
C HIS A 269 1.09 19.99 -17.36
N ASP A 270 1.58 18.85 -16.90
CA ASP A 270 2.09 17.70 -17.64
C ASP A 270 1.05 16.61 -17.86
N LEU A 271 -0.14 16.72 -17.25
CA LEU A 271 -1.23 15.78 -17.42
C LEU A 271 -2.17 16.19 -18.57
N THR A 272 -2.69 15.19 -19.28
CA THR A 272 -3.76 15.42 -20.23
C THR A 272 -5.07 15.82 -19.53
N PRO A 273 -6.00 16.52 -20.19
CA PRO A 273 -7.31 16.85 -19.61
C PRO A 273 -8.08 15.62 -19.10
N THR A 274 -7.95 14.50 -19.79
CA THR A 274 -8.54 13.21 -19.37
C THR A 274 -7.95 12.75 -18.05
N MET A 275 -6.62 12.81 -17.90
CA MET A 275 -5.93 12.46 -16.66
C MET A 275 -6.33 13.38 -15.51
N CYS A 276 -6.44 14.68 -15.76
CA CYS A 276 -6.92 15.63 -14.74
C CYS A 276 -8.34 15.28 -14.26
N THR A 277 -9.22 14.86 -15.17
CA THR A 277 -10.57 14.42 -14.82
C THR A 277 -10.54 13.13 -14.00
N LEU A 278 -9.68 12.17 -14.37
CA LEU A 278 -9.45 10.94 -13.62
C LEU A 278 -8.99 11.23 -12.18
N TRP A 279 -8.00 12.10 -12.02
CA TRP A 279 -7.50 12.48 -10.69
C TRP A 279 -8.54 13.19 -9.85
N LEU A 280 -9.38 14.03 -10.46
CA LEU A 280 -10.53 14.63 -9.78
C LEU A 280 -11.56 13.58 -9.36
N GLY A 281 -11.89 12.64 -10.22
CA GLY A 281 -12.78 11.52 -9.91
C GLY A 281 -12.28 10.69 -8.74
N LEU A 282 -10.97 10.39 -8.70
CA LEU A 282 -10.32 9.73 -7.57
C LEU A 282 -10.41 10.58 -6.29
N ALA A 283 -10.17 11.89 -6.37
CA ALA A 283 -10.24 12.79 -5.22
C ALA A 283 -11.69 13.01 -4.72
N HIS A 284 -12.70 12.91 -5.59
CA HIS A 284 -14.13 13.12 -5.24
C HIS A 284 -14.83 11.87 -4.68
N ARG A 285 -14.28 10.68 -4.82
CA ARG A 285 -14.86 9.44 -4.26
C ARG A 285 -14.70 9.32 -2.74
N ARG A 286 -14.66 10.45 -2.04
CA ARG A 286 -14.72 10.47 -0.57
C ARG A 286 -16.10 10.00 -0.09
N PRO A 287 -16.19 9.12 0.91
CA PRO A 287 -17.34 9.14 1.76
C PRO A 287 -17.37 10.51 2.43
N ARG A 288 -18.31 11.35 2.01
CA ARG A 288 -18.74 12.64 2.59
C ARG A 288 -17.90 13.13 3.77
N PHE A 289 -16.85 13.91 3.51
CA PHE A 289 -16.43 14.99 4.36
C PHE A 289 -16.68 16.31 3.63
N ILE A 290 -17.94 16.58 3.40
CA ILE A 290 -18.44 17.94 3.35
C ILE A 290 -18.86 18.19 4.78
N ALA A 291 -17.98 18.78 5.57
CA ALA A 291 -18.40 19.47 6.77
C ALA A 291 -19.27 20.67 6.32
N PRO A 292 -20.31 21.02 7.10
CA PRO A 292 -21.26 22.06 6.80
C PRO A 292 -20.58 23.42 6.61
#